data_9a1f241afd31af9c554dab2ba380ade1
#
_entry.id   9a1f241afd31af9c554dab2ba380ade1
#
_cell.length_a   1.000
_cell.length_b   1.000
_cell.length_c   1.000
_cell.angle_alpha   90.00
_cell.angle_beta   90.00
_cell.angle_gamma   90.00
#
_symmetry.space_group_name_H-M   'P 1'
#
loop_
_entity.id
_entity.type
_entity.pdbx_description
1 polymer ?
#
loop_
_entity_poly.entity_id
_entity_poly.type
_entity_poly.pdbx_seq_one_letter_code
_entity_poly.pdbx_strand_id
1 'polypeptide(L)'
;MAVLPLCVVPPVLPRVAVVMGSDSDLPTMEPAAAILRELGVEVEVRVLSAHRTPLEMVNFAQAARDQGFGVIVAGAGGAAHLPGMVAALTTLP
;
A
#
# COMPACT_ATOMS: atom_id res chain seq x y z
N MET A 1 -18.89 -32.19 -5.53
CA MET A 1 -18.49 -31.73 -5.46
C MET A 1 -17.64 -31.16 -5.19
N ALA A 2 -17.29 -31.22 -5.45
CA ALA A 2 -16.28 -30.72 -5.17
C ALA A 2 -16.03 -29.40 -5.07
N VAL A 3 -16.71 -28.74 -5.52
CA VAL A 3 -16.70 -27.45 -5.25
C VAL A 3 -16.14 -27.11 -3.98
N LEU A 4 -16.14 -27.98 -3.12
CA LEU A 4 -15.67 -27.69 -1.86
C LEU A 4 -14.30 -27.24 -1.72
N PRO A 5 -13.39 -27.68 -2.47
CA PRO A 5 -12.05 -27.21 -2.33
C PRO A 5 -11.97 -25.72 -2.42
N LEU A 6 -12.82 -25.16 -3.19
CA LEU A 6 -12.81 -23.74 -3.32
C LEU A 6 -13.24 -23.08 -2.05
N CYS A 7 -14.11 -23.73 -1.33
CA CYS A 7 -14.61 -23.13 -0.12
C CYS A 7 -13.66 -23.26 1.02
N VAL A 8 -12.84 -24.31 1.01
CA VAL A 8 -11.96 -24.50 2.12
C VAL A 8 -10.60 -23.88 1.96
N VAL A 9 -10.27 -23.48 0.78
CA VAL A 9 -9.02 -22.76 0.58
C VAL A 9 -9.27 -21.32 0.95
N PRO A 10 -8.68 -20.82 2.03
CA PRO A 10 -8.90 -19.44 2.38
C PRO A 10 -8.30 -18.56 1.32
N PRO A 11 -8.95 -17.46 1.00
CA PRO A 11 -8.37 -16.52 0.07
C PRO A 11 -7.08 -15.99 0.66
N VAL A 12 -6.11 -15.77 -0.19
CA VAL A 12 -4.90 -15.09 0.22
C VAL A 12 -5.30 -13.66 0.51
N LEU A 13 -5.10 -13.22 1.73
CA LEU A 13 -5.42 -11.85 2.08
C LEU A 13 -4.44 -10.93 1.37
N PRO A 14 -4.92 -9.88 0.74
CA PRO A 14 -4.02 -8.94 0.10
C PRO A 14 -3.21 -8.21 1.15
N ARG A 15 -1.99 -7.86 0.77
CA ARG A 15 -1.15 -7.01 1.60
C ARG A 15 -1.59 -5.58 1.44
N VAL A 16 -1.33 -4.77 2.44
CA VAL A 16 -1.59 -3.33 2.39
C VAL A 16 -0.25 -2.60 2.43
N ALA A 17 -0.07 -1.67 1.52
CA ALA A 17 1.10 -0.82 1.55
C ALA A 17 0.73 0.50 2.24
N VAL A 18 1.57 0.92 3.18
CA VAL A 18 1.45 2.25 3.80
C VAL A 18 2.65 3.03 3.31
N VAL A 19 2.41 4.02 2.46
CA VAL A 19 3.49 4.78 1.84
C VAL A 19 3.41 6.26 2.23
N MET A 20 4.56 6.87 2.35
CA MET A 20 4.64 8.26 2.79
C MET A 20 5.76 8.98 2.05
N GLY A 21 5.64 10.28 1.89
CA GLY A 21 6.60 11.07 1.13
C GLY A 21 7.92 11.32 1.85
N SER A 22 7.96 11.14 3.15
CA SER A 22 9.15 11.35 3.95
C SER A 22 9.05 10.51 5.22
N ASP A 23 10.21 10.16 5.80
CA ASP A 23 10.23 9.46 7.07
C ASP A 23 9.68 10.35 8.20
N SER A 24 9.65 11.66 8.01
CA SER A 24 9.04 12.58 8.98
C SER A 24 7.52 12.39 9.06
N ASP A 25 6.92 11.71 8.09
CA ASP A 25 5.50 11.42 8.11
C ASP A 25 5.18 10.14 8.91
N LEU A 26 6.20 9.40 9.30
CA LEU A 26 6.00 8.12 9.98
C LEU A 26 5.16 8.21 11.24
N PRO A 27 5.34 9.21 12.12
CA PRO A 27 4.50 9.30 13.31
C PRO A 27 3.02 9.43 12.98
N THR A 28 2.68 10.04 11.85
CA THR A 28 1.30 10.19 11.40
C THR A 28 0.77 8.91 10.76
N MET A 29 1.62 8.22 10.02
CA MET A 29 1.23 7.04 9.24
C MET A 29 1.30 5.74 10.04
N GLU A 30 2.17 5.67 11.03
CA GLU A 30 2.35 4.45 11.81
C GLU A 30 1.08 3.92 12.47
N PRO A 31 0.16 4.75 12.98
CA PRO A 31 -1.08 4.24 13.54
C PRO A 31 -1.89 3.42 12.55
N ALA A 32 -1.85 3.76 11.25
CA ALA A 32 -2.56 2.98 10.24
C ALA A 32 -1.93 1.60 10.10
N ALA A 33 -0.61 1.53 10.07
CA ALA A 33 0.08 0.25 10.01
C ALA A 33 -0.20 -0.59 11.26
N ALA A 34 -0.20 0.04 12.42
CA ALA A 34 -0.44 -0.67 13.68
C ALA A 34 -1.83 -1.31 13.73
N ILE A 35 -2.86 -0.56 13.37
CA ILE A 35 -4.22 -1.11 13.42
C ILE A 35 -4.40 -2.22 12.39
N LEU A 36 -3.80 -2.09 11.22
CA LEU A 36 -3.87 -3.12 10.21
C LEU A 36 -3.22 -4.42 10.69
N ARG A 37 -2.08 -4.30 11.37
CA ARG A 37 -1.40 -5.48 11.94
C ARG A 37 -2.24 -6.13 13.03
N GLU A 38 -2.90 -5.34 13.85
CA GLU A 38 -3.81 -5.88 14.87
C GLU A 38 -4.95 -6.65 14.22
N LEU A 39 -5.39 -6.24 13.05
CA LEU A 39 -6.46 -6.92 12.32
C LEU A 39 -5.96 -8.13 11.53
N GLY A 40 -4.68 -8.47 11.63
CA GLY A 40 -4.12 -9.61 10.95
C GLY A 40 -3.74 -9.38 9.50
N VAL A 41 -3.66 -8.13 9.09
CA VAL A 41 -3.29 -7.78 7.72
C VAL A 41 -1.78 -7.62 7.59
N GLU A 42 -1.21 -8.19 6.55
CA GLU A 42 0.21 -8.00 6.28
C GLU A 42 0.41 -6.58 5.72
N VAL A 43 1.30 -5.83 6.34
CA VAL A 43 1.53 -4.43 6.00
C VAL A 43 2.99 -4.21 5.64
N GLU A 44 3.22 -3.47 4.58
CA GLU A 44 4.56 -3.01 4.23
C GLU A 44 4.56 -1.48 4.28
N VAL A 45 5.51 -0.91 5.01
CA VAL A 45 5.65 0.54 5.14
C VAL A 45 6.81 0.98 4.27
N ARG A 46 6.61 1.98 3.42
CA ARG A 46 7.66 2.51 2.55
C ARG A 46 7.65 4.02 2.49
N VAL A 47 8.82 4.59 2.34
CA VAL A 47 8.97 6.00 2.03
C VAL A 47 9.19 6.13 0.53
N LEU A 48 8.30 6.83 -0.15
CA LEU A 48 8.35 7.07 -1.58
C LEU A 48 8.08 8.55 -1.82
N SER A 49 9.04 9.28 -2.32
CA SER A 49 8.85 10.71 -2.53
C SER A 49 8.52 10.98 -3.99
N ALA A 50 7.40 11.65 -4.23
CA ALA A 50 7.03 12.08 -5.58
C ALA A 50 8.06 13.05 -6.17
N HIS A 51 8.73 13.81 -5.31
CA HIS A 51 9.69 14.82 -5.75
C HIS A 51 11.13 14.34 -5.75
N ARG A 52 11.49 13.46 -4.79
CA ARG A 52 12.87 13.02 -4.63
C ARG A 52 13.16 11.68 -5.28
N THR A 53 12.19 10.77 -5.27
CA THR A 53 12.36 9.43 -5.83
C THR A 53 11.19 9.08 -6.75
N PRO A 54 10.93 9.90 -7.78
CA PRO A 54 9.74 9.68 -8.62
C PRO A 54 9.76 8.35 -9.35
N LEU A 55 10.92 7.86 -9.78
CA LEU A 55 10.98 6.59 -10.48
C LEU A 55 10.67 5.42 -9.57
N GLU A 56 11.11 5.46 -8.33
CA GLU A 56 10.75 4.43 -7.35
C GLU A 56 9.26 4.44 -7.10
N MET A 57 8.68 5.62 -6.99
CA MET A 57 7.24 5.78 -6.80
C MET A 57 6.47 5.17 -7.96
N VAL A 58 6.87 5.50 -9.20
CA VAL A 58 6.22 4.97 -10.40
C VAL A 58 6.33 3.45 -10.43
N ASN A 59 7.53 2.93 -10.23
CA ASN A 59 7.76 1.50 -10.28
C ASN A 59 6.96 0.76 -9.21
N PHE A 60 6.92 1.30 -8.00
CA PHE A 60 6.14 0.69 -6.94
C PHE A 60 4.66 0.66 -7.28
N ALA A 61 4.10 1.78 -7.70
CA ALA A 61 2.67 1.87 -7.98
C ALA A 61 2.26 0.93 -9.12
N GLN A 62 3.08 0.87 -10.17
CA GLN A 62 2.76 0.02 -11.32
C GLN A 62 2.90 -1.47 -11.02
N ALA A 63 3.79 -1.84 -10.12
CA ALA A 63 4.02 -3.24 -9.77
C ALA A 63 3.20 -3.71 -8.56
N ALA A 64 2.53 -2.81 -7.86
CA ALA A 64 1.91 -3.13 -6.58
C ALA A 64 0.91 -4.28 -6.65
N ARG A 65 0.05 -4.29 -7.65
CA ARG A 65 -0.94 -5.35 -7.79
C ARG A 65 -0.25 -6.70 -7.96
N ASP A 66 0.75 -6.78 -8.81
CA ASP A 66 1.45 -8.05 -9.08
C ASP A 66 2.23 -8.51 -7.87
N GLN A 67 2.60 -7.61 -6.98
CA GLN A 67 3.30 -7.94 -5.75
C GLN A 67 2.36 -8.35 -4.61
N GLY A 68 1.08 -8.45 -4.89
CA GLY A 68 0.11 -8.92 -3.91
C GLY A 68 -0.52 -7.85 -3.04
N PHE A 69 -0.28 -6.58 -3.33
CA PHE A 69 -0.96 -5.52 -2.61
C PHE A 69 -2.39 -5.38 -3.11
N GLY A 70 -3.31 -5.16 -2.19
CA GLY A 70 -4.72 -4.95 -2.52
C GLY A 70 -5.17 -3.52 -2.25
N VAL A 71 -4.46 -2.81 -1.39
CA VAL A 71 -4.78 -1.43 -1.02
C VAL A 71 -3.50 -0.68 -0.76
N ILE A 72 -3.47 0.59 -1.11
CA ILE A 72 -2.36 1.48 -0.79
C ILE A 72 -2.89 2.64 0.04
N VAL A 73 -2.34 2.81 1.24
CA VAL A 73 -2.64 3.95 2.10
C VAL A 73 -1.48 4.91 1.94
N ALA A 74 -1.75 6.06 1.37
CA ALA A 74 -0.69 7.01 1.02
C ALA A 74 -0.89 8.33 1.74
N GLY A 75 0.18 8.88 2.31
CA GLY A 75 0.15 10.16 2.98
C GLY A 75 1.37 11.00 2.64
N ALA A 76 1.18 12.29 2.62
CA ALA A 76 2.25 13.24 2.39
C ALA A 76 1.87 14.58 2.98
N GLY A 77 2.86 15.39 3.31
CA GLY A 77 2.63 16.73 3.82
C GLY A 77 2.69 17.79 2.73
N GLY A 78 2.42 19.02 3.08
CA GLY A 78 2.47 20.14 2.16
C GLY A 78 1.48 19.98 1.01
N ALA A 79 1.98 20.08 -0.21
CA ALA A 79 1.15 19.93 -1.39
C ALA A 79 0.61 18.51 -1.56
N ALA A 80 1.21 17.55 -0.88
CA ALA A 80 0.74 16.17 -0.80
C ALA A 80 0.51 15.53 -2.18
N HIS A 81 1.50 15.61 -3.04
CA HIS A 81 1.35 15.07 -4.40
C HIS A 81 1.38 13.55 -4.47
N LEU A 82 2.04 12.89 -3.53
CA LEU A 82 2.24 11.44 -3.58
C LEU A 82 0.93 10.65 -3.73
N PRO A 83 -0.10 10.90 -2.92
CA PRO A 83 -1.33 10.09 -3.03
C PRO A 83 -1.96 10.14 -4.41
N GLY A 84 -2.08 11.33 -4.98
CA GLY A 84 -2.67 11.50 -6.32
C GLY A 84 -1.83 10.87 -7.41
N MET A 85 -0.51 11.01 -7.30
CA MET A 85 0.41 10.42 -8.28
C MET A 85 0.37 8.90 -8.25
N VAL A 86 0.37 8.32 -7.06
CA VAL A 86 0.26 6.86 -6.93
C VAL A 86 -1.09 6.38 -7.46
N ALA A 87 -2.16 7.07 -7.13
CA ALA A 87 -3.50 6.69 -7.60
C ALA A 87 -3.60 6.72 -9.12
N ALA A 88 -2.88 7.62 -9.76
CA ALA A 88 -2.88 7.73 -11.22
C ALA A 88 -2.14 6.57 -11.90
N LEU A 89 -1.32 5.83 -11.17
CA LEU A 89 -0.44 4.80 -11.72
C LEU A 89 -0.88 3.37 -11.39
N THR A 90 -1.97 3.21 -10.67
CA THR A 90 -2.47 1.88 -10.30
C THR A 90 -3.99 1.88 -10.30
N THR A 91 -4.57 0.69 -10.46
CA THR A 91 -6.01 0.52 -10.33
C THR A 91 -6.41 0.11 -8.92
N LEU A 92 -5.45 -0.08 -8.02
CA LEU A 92 -5.74 -0.40 -6.63
C LEU A 92 -6.37 0.79 -5.91
N PRO A 93 -7.28 0.54 -4.97
CA PRO A 93 -7.77 1.62 -4.12
C PRO A 93 -6.69 2.09 -3.17
#